data_885b7dac526b87206d339bcb843708e5
#
_entry.id   885b7dac526b87206d339bcb843708e5
#
_cell.length_a   1.000
_cell.length_b   1.000
_cell.length_c   1.000
_cell.angle_alpha   90.00
_cell.angle_beta   90.00
_cell.angle_gamma   90.00
#
_symmetry.space_group_name_H-M   'P 1'
#
loop_
_entity.id
_entity.type
_entity.pdbx_description
1 polymer ?
#
loop_
_entity_poly.entity_id
_entity_poly.type
_entity_poly.pdbx_seq_one_letter_code
_entity_poly.pdbx_strand_id
1 'polypeptide(L)'
;MEKQKIADSLMSTVNVFILLTIVLLYVVTGTGLGDDAIAALSDETVYRGKKGGAVALECIVSWDAAAVEDMLDVLREADARITFFVSGEWAKAHADTLETMIADGHEIGSCGYVPTIDGDIGLVERDVSASALVIEQITGKKVELYNAGLRDRGTSADAAEALGLVHVACTADLLSARGDAADIALRASKQAFDGSILMILPTAEAARALPAVIDTIRECGLSVTTVGELLK
;
A
#
# COMPACT_ATOMS: atom_id res chain seq x y z
N MET A 1 -5.89 41.91 -47.80
CA MET A 1 -4.57 41.94 -47.13
C MET A 1 -4.67 42.07 -45.62
N GLU A 2 -5.51 42.96 -45.08
CA GLU A 2 -5.63 43.20 -43.63
C GLU A 2 -6.20 42.01 -42.84
N LYS A 3 -7.23 41.32 -43.32
CA LYS A 3 -7.84 40.13 -42.69
C LYS A 3 -6.84 38.96 -42.56
N GLN A 4 -5.95 38.82 -43.54
CA GLN A 4 -4.95 37.76 -43.56
C GLN A 4 -3.85 38.01 -42.52
N LYS A 5 -3.39 39.26 -42.33
CA LYS A 5 -2.43 39.65 -41.30
C LYS A 5 -2.99 39.46 -39.89
N ILE A 6 -4.30 39.73 -39.71
CA ILE A 6 -4.97 39.48 -38.41
C ILE A 6 -5.07 37.97 -38.10
N ALA A 7 -5.40 37.14 -39.06
CA ALA A 7 -5.46 35.71 -38.93
C ALA A 7 -4.08 35.09 -38.62
N ASP A 8 -3.02 35.53 -39.31
CA ASP A 8 -1.66 35.06 -39.10
C ASP A 8 -1.12 35.52 -37.73
N SER A 9 -1.45 36.70 -37.27
CA SER A 9 -1.12 37.21 -35.95
C SER A 9 -1.84 36.42 -34.84
N LEU A 10 -3.13 36.14 -35.02
CA LEU A 10 -3.92 35.35 -34.07
C LEU A 10 -3.41 33.89 -33.97
N MET A 11 -3.08 33.28 -35.10
CA MET A 11 -2.52 31.93 -35.15
C MET A 11 -1.13 31.85 -34.49
N SER A 12 -0.30 32.89 -34.68
CA SER A 12 1.00 33.02 -34.01
C SER A 12 0.84 33.11 -32.49
N THR A 13 -0.13 33.94 -32.02
CA THR A 13 -0.41 34.09 -30.59
C THR A 13 -0.91 32.80 -29.96
N VAL A 14 -1.81 32.07 -30.64
CA VAL A 14 -2.32 30.75 -30.20
C VAL A 14 -1.20 29.72 -30.12
N ASN A 15 -0.31 29.67 -31.11
CA ASN A 15 0.81 28.75 -31.13
C ASN A 15 1.81 29.03 -29.98
N VAL A 16 2.09 30.31 -29.70
CA VAL A 16 2.93 30.69 -28.55
C VAL A 16 2.29 30.29 -27.23
N PHE A 17 0.97 30.46 -27.10
CA PHE A 17 0.24 30.05 -25.89
C PHE A 17 0.27 28.53 -25.68
N ILE A 18 0.05 27.75 -26.76
CA ILE A 18 0.16 26.30 -26.72
C ILE A 18 1.57 25.85 -26.31
N LEU A 19 2.59 26.48 -26.88
CA LEU A 19 3.99 26.15 -26.58
C LEU A 19 4.35 26.47 -25.12
N LEU A 20 3.88 27.59 -24.60
CA LEU A 20 4.04 27.96 -23.19
C LEU A 20 3.32 26.98 -22.27
N THR A 21 2.11 26.50 -22.66
CA THR A 21 1.36 25.51 -21.87
C THR A 21 2.08 24.17 -21.87
N ILE A 22 2.65 23.73 -23.00
CA ILE A 22 3.44 22.49 -23.09
C ILE A 22 4.72 22.60 -22.25
N VAL A 23 5.43 23.73 -22.31
CA VAL A 23 6.63 23.96 -21.52
C VAL A 23 6.29 24.00 -20.03
N LEU A 24 5.19 24.63 -19.64
CA LEU A 24 4.71 24.66 -18.25
C LEU A 24 4.36 23.24 -17.75
N LEU A 25 3.64 22.45 -18.57
CA LEU A 25 3.36 21.06 -18.27
C LEU A 25 4.67 20.24 -18.13
N TYR A 26 5.61 20.43 -19.04
CA TYR A 26 6.91 19.73 -18.99
C TYR A 26 7.73 20.12 -17.75
N VAL A 27 7.74 21.39 -17.37
CA VAL A 27 8.40 21.86 -16.13
C VAL A 27 7.72 21.26 -14.90
N VAL A 28 6.39 21.30 -14.82
CA VAL A 28 5.63 20.75 -13.69
C VAL A 28 5.83 19.23 -13.56
N THR A 29 5.85 18.49 -14.68
CA THR A 29 6.06 17.03 -14.66
C THR A 29 7.54 16.64 -14.54
N GLY A 30 8.46 17.46 -15.01
CA GLY A 30 9.91 17.14 -15.01
C GLY A 30 10.67 17.61 -13.76
N THR A 31 10.09 18.52 -12.95
CA THR A 31 10.75 19.03 -11.73
C THR A 31 10.32 18.33 -10.44
N GLY A 32 9.48 17.29 -10.51
CA GLY A 32 8.91 16.65 -9.31
C GLY A 32 7.85 17.47 -8.58
N LEU A 33 7.62 18.73 -9.00
CA LEU A 33 6.56 19.58 -8.43
C LEU A 33 5.16 18.99 -8.67
N GLY A 34 5.03 18.11 -9.67
CA GLY A 34 3.79 17.36 -9.93
C GLY A 34 3.57 16.23 -8.92
N ASP A 35 4.64 15.54 -8.52
CA ASP A 35 4.56 14.45 -7.55
C ASP A 35 4.25 14.99 -6.14
N ASP A 36 4.86 16.12 -5.75
CA ASP A 36 4.55 16.78 -4.48
C ASP A 36 3.16 17.42 -4.47
N ALA A 37 2.69 17.95 -5.62
CA ALA A 37 1.33 18.50 -5.74
C ALA A 37 0.26 17.38 -5.81
N ILE A 38 0.57 16.25 -6.44
CA ILE A 38 -0.31 15.06 -6.45
C ILE A 38 -0.29 14.41 -5.06
N ALA A 39 0.86 14.35 -4.38
CA ALA A 39 0.96 13.91 -3.00
C ALA A 39 0.19 14.84 -2.04
N ALA A 40 0.20 16.16 -2.28
CA ALA A 40 -0.56 17.14 -1.49
C ALA A 40 -2.08 17.10 -1.77
N LEU A 41 -2.49 16.59 -2.94
CA LEU A 41 -3.91 16.35 -3.29
C LEU A 41 -4.39 14.94 -2.90
N SER A 42 -3.47 14.03 -2.54
CA SER A 42 -3.74 12.66 -2.10
C SER A 42 -3.36 12.45 -0.63
N ASP A 43 -3.59 13.45 0.22
CA ASP A 43 -3.28 13.42 1.65
C ASP A 43 -4.06 12.31 2.41
N GLU A 44 -4.98 11.63 1.73
CA GLU A 44 -5.89 10.65 2.29
C GLU A 44 -5.40 9.21 2.18
N THR A 45 -4.70 8.81 1.11
CA THR A 45 -4.28 7.40 0.90
C THR A 45 -2.89 7.28 0.32
N VAL A 46 -2.04 6.49 0.97
CA VAL A 46 -0.67 6.24 0.51
C VAL A 46 -0.62 4.97 -0.33
N TYR A 47 -0.16 5.09 -1.58
CA TYR A 47 -0.01 3.98 -2.54
C TYR A 47 1.46 3.61 -2.79
N ARG A 48 2.38 4.42 -2.36
CA ARG A 48 3.81 4.27 -2.63
C ARG A 48 4.65 4.93 -1.55
N GLY A 49 5.77 4.33 -1.20
CA GLY A 49 6.73 4.91 -0.26
C GLY A 49 7.68 5.92 -0.89
N LYS A 50 8.36 6.67 -0.04
CA LYS A 50 9.35 7.70 -0.41
C LYS A 50 10.79 7.22 -0.26
N LYS A 51 11.03 6.17 0.54
CA LYS A 51 12.37 5.62 0.79
C LYS A 51 12.86 4.88 -0.45
N GLY A 52 13.99 5.33 -0.99
CA GLY A 52 14.62 4.72 -2.15
C GLY A 52 15.29 3.38 -1.86
N GLY A 53 15.36 2.51 -2.87
CA GLY A 53 16.04 1.21 -2.81
C GLY A 53 15.24 0.12 -2.09
N ALA A 54 13.92 0.27 -1.92
CA ALA A 54 13.11 -0.68 -1.17
C ALA A 54 11.71 -0.90 -1.78
N VAL A 55 11.14 -2.06 -1.45
CA VAL A 55 9.77 -2.48 -1.73
C VAL A 55 9.15 -2.95 -0.42
N ALA A 56 7.95 -2.49 -0.08
CA ALA A 56 7.21 -3.06 1.02
C ALA A 56 6.37 -4.24 0.54
N LEU A 57 6.39 -5.31 1.32
CA LEU A 57 5.37 -6.36 1.23
C LEU A 57 4.34 -6.13 2.33
N GLU A 58 3.06 -6.22 1.98
CA GLU A 58 1.95 -6.21 2.92
C GLU A 58 1.10 -7.46 2.78
N CYS A 59 0.64 -7.99 3.90
CA CYS A 59 -0.27 -9.13 3.94
C CYS A 59 -1.54 -8.76 4.70
N ILE A 60 -2.70 -8.92 4.05
CA ILE A 60 -4.00 -8.66 4.69
C ILE A 60 -4.52 -9.97 5.27
N VAL A 61 -4.70 -10.00 6.60
CA VAL A 61 -5.12 -11.19 7.37
C VAL A 61 -6.47 -10.91 8.01
N SER A 62 -7.53 -11.55 7.50
CA SER A 62 -8.89 -11.26 7.97
C SER A 62 -9.65 -12.49 8.47
N TRP A 63 -9.87 -13.50 7.65
CA TRP A 63 -10.69 -14.66 8.02
C TRP A 63 -9.95 -15.98 8.01
N ASP A 64 -9.35 -16.32 6.89
CA ASP A 64 -8.59 -17.55 6.73
C ASP A 64 -7.10 -17.22 6.81
N ALA A 65 -6.46 -17.78 7.80
CA ALA A 65 -5.05 -17.54 8.07
C ALA A 65 -4.27 -18.87 8.16
N ALA A 66 -4.81 -19.94 7.60
CA ALA A 66 -4.17 -21.26 7.67
C ALA A 66 -2.71 -21.25 7.12
N ALA A 67 -2.41 -20.36 6.17
CA ALA A 67 -1.08 -20.25 5.60
C ALA A 67 -0.18 -19.19 6.30
N VAL A 68 -0.66 -18.50 7.33
CA VAL A 68 0.13 -17.47 8.01
C VAL A 68 1.38 -18.06 8.66
N GLU A 69 1.26 -19.21 9.32
CA GLU A 69 2.40 -19.85 9.98
C GLU A 69 3.46 -20.28 8.96
N ASP A 70 3.05 -20.90 7.84
CA ASP A 70 3.94 -21.25 6.73
C ASP A 70 4.65 -20.02 6.16
N MET A 71 3.93 -18.88 6.04
CA MET A 71 4.50 -17.62 5.57
C MET A 71 5.51 -17.04 6.57
N LEU A 72 5.23 -17.12 7.87
CA LEU A 72 6.16 -16.66 8.92
C LEU A 72 7.46 -17.48 8.90
N ASP A 73 7.38 -18.78 8.70
CA ASP A 73 8.58 -19.62 8.57
C ASP A 73 9.44 -19.21 7.36
N VAL A 74 8.81 -19.00 6.19
CA VAL A 74 9.50 -18.52 4.99
C VAL A 74 10.13 -17.15 5.20
N LEU A 75 9.41 -16.22 5.82
CA LEU A 75 9.91 -14.86 6.09
C LEU A 75 11.10 -14.87 7.04
N ARG A 76 11.08 -15.74 8.05
CA ARG A 76 12.18 -15.94 9.01
C ARG A 76 13.40 -16.53 8.32
N GLU A 77 13.23 -17.55 7.49
CA GLU A 77 14.31 -18.16 6.71
C GLU A 77 14.94 -17.15 5.73
N ALA A 78 14.14 -16.28 5.15
CA ALA A 78 14.58 -15.25 4.22
C ALA A 78 15.14 -13.99 4.91
N ASP A 79 15.10 -13.89 6.24
CA ASP A 79 15.38 -12.65 7.00
C ASP A 79 14.65 -11.44 6.39
N ALA A 80 13.35 -11.59 6.13
CA ALA A 80 12.51 -10.58 5.52
C ALA A 80 11.41 -10.15 6.50
N ARG A 81 11.20 -8.85 6.62
CA ARG A 81 10.16 -8.27 7.46
C ARG A 81 9.13 -7.58 6.58
N ILE A 82 7.87 -7.82 6.87
CA ILE A 82 6.74 -7.27 6.12
C ILE A 82 5.72 -6.64 7.07
N THR A 83 4.71 -6.00 6.53
CA THR A 83 3.58 -5.46 7.30
C THR A 83 2.39 -6.41 7.19
N PHE A 84 1.86 -6.84 8.33
CA PHE A 84 0.60 -7.56 8.40
C PHE A 84 -0.52 -6.59 8.80
N PHE A 85 -1.51 -6.41 7.94
CA PHE A 85 -2.75 -5.73 8.27
C PHE A 85 -3.76 -6.77 8.76
N VAL A 86 -3.99 -6.80 10.06
CA VAL A 86 -4.85 -7.82 10.67
C VAL A 86 -6.22 -7.24 11.04
N SER A 87 -7.27 -8.08 10.97
CA SER A 87 -8.57 -7.69 11.52
C SER A 87 -8.61 -7.88 13.03
N GLY A 88 -9.39 -7.04 13.73
CA GLY A 88 -9.53 -7.16 15.17
C GLY A 88 -10.15 -8.48 15.61
N GLU A 89 -11.08 -9.02 14.82
CA GLU A 89 -11.68 -10.33 15.06
C GLU A 89 -10.64 -11.45 14.95
N TRP A 90 -9.81 -11.44 13.90
CA TRP A 90 -8.74 -12.42 13.72
C TRP A 90 -7.68 -12.28 14.82
N ALA A 91 -7.22 -11.07 15.11
CA ALA A 91 -6.22 -10.79 16.15
C ALA A 91 -6.64 -11.35 17.52
N LYS A 92 -7.92 -11.17 17.87
CA LYS A 92 -8.48 -11.71 19.12
C LYS A 92 -8.48 -13.24 19.16
N ALA A 93 -8.72 -13.88 18.02
CA ALA A 93 -8.77 -15.35 17.93
C ALA A 93 -7.37 -15.99 17.84
N HIS A 94 -6.33 -15.23 17.41
CA HIS A 94 -4.98 -15.73 17.12
C HIS A 94 -3.90 -14.85 17.80
N ALA A 95 -4.10 -14.55 19.08
CA ALA A 95 -3.20 -13.69 19.85
C ALA A 95 -1.75 -14.22 19.85
N ASP A 96 -1.55 -15.53 20.00
CA ASP A 96 -0.23 -16.17 20.02
C ASP A 96 0.51 -16.00 18.67
N THR A 97 -0.22 -16.11 17.55
CA THR A 97 0.35 -15.88 16.21
C THR A 97 0.71 -14.39 16.01
N LEU A 98 -0.12 -13.49 16.52
CA LEU A 98 0.16 -12.04 16.48
C LEU A 98 1.41 -11.68 17.32
N GLU A 99 1.57 -12.29 18.48
CA GLU A 99 2.79 -12.13 19.30
C GLU A 99 4.03 -12.67 18.57
N THR A 100 3.90 -13.80 17.86
CA THR A 100 4.97 -14.34 17.01
C THR A 100 5.38 -13.38 15.91
N MET A 101 4.42 -12.78 15.18
CA MET A 101 4.71 -11.76 14.17
C MET A 101 5.54 -10.59 14.74
N ILE A 102 5.18 -10.12 15.94
CA ILE A 102 5.90 -9.05 16.62
C ILE A 102 7.31 -9.49 17.04
N ALA A 103 7.46 -10.71 17.56
CA ALA A 103 8.75 -11.26 17.97
C ALA A 103 9.72 -11.42 16.79
N ASP A 104 9.21 -11.78 15.61
CA ASP A 104 9.97 -11.87 14.36
C ASP A 104 10.26 -10.49 13.75
N GLY A 105 9.76 -9.42 14.35
CA GLY A 105 10.04 -8.04 13.93
C GLY A 105 9.16 -7.53 12.78
N HIS A 106 8.05 -8.19 12.52
CA HIS A 106 7.06 -7.70 11.56
C HIS A 106 6.32 -6.48 12.09
N GLU A 107 5.83 -5.66 11.17
CA GLU A 107 4.96 -4.53 11.49
C GLU A 107 3.50 -4.97 11.46
N ILE A 108 2.71 -4.46 12.41
CA ILE A 108 1.27 -4.75 12.49
C ILE A 108 0.48 -3.47 12.25
N GLY A 109 -0.38 -3.52 11.25
CA GLY A 109 -1.43 -2.53 10.99
C GLY A 109 -2.81 -3.13 11.19
N SER A 110 -3.83 -2.32 11.02
CA SER A 110 -5.24 -2.74 11.10
C SER A 110 -5.87 -2.80 9.72
N CYS A 111 -6.75 -3.78 9.46
CA CYS A 111 -7.69 -3.74 8.34
C CYS A 111 -9.16 -3.60 8.80
N GLY A 112 -9.37 -3.07 10.01
CA GLY A 112 -10.67 -2.95 10.65
C GLY A 112 -11.02 -4.16 11.51
N TYR A 113 -12.07 -4.06 12.33
CA TYR A 113 -12.47 -5.15 13.21
C TYR A 113 -13.16 -6.27 12.41
N VAL A 114 -14.15 -5.87 11.60
CA VAL A 114 -14.84 -6.76 10.66
C VAL A 114 -14.59 -6.26 9.24
N PRO A 115 -13.76 -6.94 8.44
CA PRO A 115 -13.29 -6.43 7.14
C PRO A 115 -14.38 -6.16 6.10
N THR A 116 -15.62 -6.59 6.33
CA THR A 116 -16.78 -6.36 5.44
C THR A 116 -17.62 -5.16 5.83
N ILE A 117 -17.32 -4.49 6.96
CA ILE A 117 -18.07 -3.29 7.34
C ILE A 117 -17.72 -2.17 6.36
N ASP A 118 -18.77 -1.68 5.70
CA ASP A 118 -18.76 -0.54 4.80
C ASP A 118 -19.99 0.33 5.14
N GLY A 119 -19.95 1.61 4.79
CA GLY A 119 -21.06 2.50 5.07
C GLY A 119 -20.65 3.92 5.41
N ASP A 120 -21.36 4.55 6.35
CA ASP A 120 -21.02 5.90 6.78
C ASP A 120 -19.70 5.94 7.59
N ILE A 121 -19.04 7.09 7.56
CA ILE A 121 -17.74 7.32 8.21
C ILE A 121 -17.75 6.92 9.69
N GLY A 122 -18.80 7.25 10.44
CA GLY A 122 -18.87 6.94 11.87
C GLY A 122 -18.97 5.44 12.17
N LEU A 123 -19.48 4.64 11.22
CA LEU A 123 -19.45 3.18 11.32
C LEU A 123 -18.05 2.65 11.10
N VAL A 124 -17.36 3.14 10.06
CA VAL A 124 -15.98 2.75 9.72
C VAL A 124 -15.03 3.18 10.84
N GLU A 125 -15.13 4.41 11.37
CA GLU A 125 -14.31 4.87 12.50
C GLU A 125 -14.45 3.95 13.73
N ARG A 126 -15.67 3.57 14.10
CA ARG A 126 -15.88 2.65 15.23
C ARG A 126 -15.29 1.28 15.01
N ASP A 127 -15.40 0.74 13.78
CA ASP A 127 -14.85 -0.55 13.41
C ASP A 127 -13.31 -0.53 13.46
N VAL A 128 -12.69 0.48 12.87
CA VAL A 128 -11.23 0.65 12.84
C VAL A 128 -10.68 0.90 14.26
N SER A 129 -11.33 1.76 15.04
CA SER A 129 -10.95 2.04 16.43
C SER A 129 -11.03 0.79 17.30
N ALA A 130 -12.11 -0.01 17.15
CA ALA A 130 -12.24 -1.27 17.89
C ALA A 130 -11.13 -2.27 17.54
N SER A 131 -10.77 -2.36 16.25
CA SER A 131 -9.65 -3.18 15.80
C SER A 131 -8.33 -2.74 16.40
N ALA A 132 -8.01 -1.45 16.31
CA ALA A 132 -6.77 -0.88 16.84
C ALA A 132 -6.63 -1.17 18.34
N LEU A 133 -7.70 -0.96 19.13
CA LEU A 133 -7.71 -1.25 20.56
C LEU A 133 -7.38 -2.72 20.87
N VAL A 134 -7.95 -3.67 20.15
CA VAL A 134 -7.68 -5.11 20.36
C VAL A 134 -6.23 -5.44 20.01
N ILE A 135 -5.74 -4.95 18.88
CA ILE A 135 -4.35 -5.18 18.44
C ILE A 135 -3.37 -4.58 19.45
N GLU A 136 -3.62 -3.35 19.91
CA GLU A 136 -2.78 -2.67 20.92
C GLU A 136 -2.78 -3.40 22.26
N GLN A 137 -3.92 -3.94 22.70
CA GLN A 137 -4.01 -4.73 23.93
C GLN A 137 -3.16 -6.02 23.89
N ILE A 138 -3.10 -6.68 22.73
CA ILE A 138 -2.33 -7.91 22.56
C ILE A 138 -0.85 -7.60 22.37
N THR A 139 -0.52 -6.63 21.50
CA THR A 139 0.85 -6.35 21.10
C THR A 139 1.61 -5.39 22.01
N GLY A 140 0.89 -4.62 22.82
CA GLY A 140 1.44 -3.50 23.59
C GLY A 140 1.97 -2.35 22.71
N LYS A 141 1.73 -2.36 21.40
CA LYS A 141 2.20 -1.35 20.45
C LYS A 141 1.01 -0.63 19.82
N LYS A 142 1.15 0.69 19.65
CA LYS A 142 0.15 1.50 18.97
C LYS A 142 0.04 1.10 17.49
N VAL A 143 -1.19 1.00 17.00
CA VAL A 143 -1.47 0.86 15.57
C VAL A 143 -1.33 2.24 14.91
N GLU A 144 -0.52 2.34 13.88
CA GLU A 144 -0.30 3.59 13.13
C GLU A 144 -0.81 3.51 11.69
N LEU A 145 -0.97 2.29 11.15
CA LEU A 145 -1.33 2.03 9.76
C LEU A 145 -2.70 1.35 9.66
N TYR A 146 -3.47 1.79 8.68
CA TYR A 146 -4.75 1.19 8.33
C TYR A 146 -4.82 0.90 6.82
N ASN A 147 -5.27 -0.29 6.44
CA ASN A 147 -5.54 -0.68 5.07
C ASN A 147 -6.98 -1.17 4.94
N ALA A 148 -7.78 -0.46 4.16
CA ALA A 148 -9.19 -0.78 3.97
C ALA A 148 -9.47 -2.06 3.16
N GLY A 149 -8.44 -2.64 2.54
CA GLY A 149 -8.61 -3.78 1.64
C GLY A 149 -9.44 -3.40 0.40
N LEU A 150 -10.59 -4.08 0.24
CA LEU A 150 -11.50 -3.86 -0.89
C LEU A 150 -12.63 -2.87 -0.61
N ARG A 151 -12.64 -2.21 0.57
CA ARG A 151 -13.69 -1.25 0.94
C ARG A 151 -13.63 0.03 0.13
N ASP A 152 -14.66 0.87 0.26
CA ASP A 152 -14.64 2.24 -0.25
C ASP A 152 -13.47 3.01 0.36
N ARG A 153 -12.56 3.42 -0.51
CA ARG A 153 -11.32 4.08 -0.12
C ARG A 153 -11.55 5.50 0.38
N GLY A 154 -12.56 6.20 -0.11
CA GLY A 154 -12.88 7.55 0.33
C GLY A 154 -13.31 7.58 1.80
N THR A 155 -14.37 6.88 2.15
CA THR A 155 -14.85 6.78 3.56
C THR A 155 -13.78 6.20 4.49
N SER A 156 -12.97 5.26 3.99
CA SER A 156 -11.90 4.64 4.77
C SER A 156 -10.73 5.58 5.03
N ALA A 157 -10.39 6.44 4.07
CA ALA A 157 -9.36 7.45 4.21
C ALA A 157 -9.77 8.51 5.24
N ASP A 158 -11.00 9.04 5.14
CA ASP A 158 -11.55 9.99 6.08
C ASP A 158 -11.58 9.45 7.52
N ALA A 159 -11.97 8.15 7.67
CA ALA A 159 -11.97 7.50 8.98
C ALA A 159 -10.57 7.31 9.55
N ALA A 160 -9.58 6.99 8.72
CA ALA A 160 -8.20 6.89 9.14
C ALA A 160 -7.64 8.24 9.60
N GLU A 161 -7.91 9.31 8.85
CA GLU A 161 -7.52 10.68 9.21
C GLU A 161 -8.14 11.09 10.56
N ALA A 162 -9.43 10.88 10.75
CA ALA A 162 -10.12 11.20 12.00
C ALA A 162 -9.52 10.45 13.21
N LEU A 163 -8.96 9.25 12.99
CA LEU A 163 -8.31 8.43 14.03
C LEU A 163 -6.80 8.68 14.15
N GLY A 164 -6.22 9.53 13.31
CA GLY A 164 -4.78 9.80 13.26
C GLY A 164 -3.96 8.61 12.78
N LEU A 165 -4.53 7.79 11.89
CA LEU A 165 -3.88 6.65 11.24
C LEU A 165 -3.48 7.02 9.81
N VAL A 166 -2.41 6.42 9.32
CA VAL A 166 -2.05 6.52 7.90
C VAL A 166 -2.85 5.48 7.11
N HIS A 167 -3.67 5.96 6.18
CA HIS A 167 -4.38 5.08 5.25
C HIS A 167 -3.45 4.62 4.14
N VAL A 168 -3.27 3.31 4.03
CA VAL A 168 -2.38 2.66 3.06
C VAL A 168 -3.20 1.86 2.06
N ALA A 169 -2.79 1.90 0.81
CA ALA A 169 -3.27 0.97 -0.21
C ALA A 169 -2.06 0.43 -1.00
N CYS A 170 -2.20 -0.75 -1.58
CA CYS A 170 -1.12 -1.33 -2.38
C CYS A 170 -0.90 -0.59 -3.69
N THR A 171 0.35 -0.55 -4.16
CA THR A 171 0.68 -0.22 -5.55
C THR A 171 0.15 -1.30 -6.49
N ALA A 172 0.32 -2.57 -6.08
CA ALA A 172 -0.16 -3.73 -6.83
C ALA A 172 -0.56 -4.90 -5.91
N ASP A 173 -1.71 -5.50 -6.21
CA ASP A 173 -2.12 -6.80 -5.68
C ASP A 173 -1.44 -7.91 -6.48
N LEU A 174 -0.74 -8.81 -5.82
CA LEU A 174 -0.09 -9.97 -6.44
C LEU A 174 -1.08 -11.09 -6.83
N LEU A 175 -2.38 -10.86 -6.61
CA LEU A 175 -3.49 -11.77 -6.94
C LEU A 175 -3.35 -13.17 -6.29
N SER A 176 -2.78 -13.23 -5.10
CA SER A 176 -2.53 -14.48 -4.38
C SER A 176 -3.78 -15.28 -4.01
N ALA A 177 -4.96 -14.66 -4.06
CA ALA A 177 -6.24 -15.34 -3.91
C ALA A 177 -6.67 -16.16 -5.15
N ARG A 178 -6.04 -15.97 -6.32
CA ARG A 178 -6.50 -16.51 -7.60
C ARG A 178 -5.40 -17.16 -8.44
N GLY A 179 -4.15 -16.73 -8.26
CA GLY A 179 -2.99 -17.24 -8.99
C GLY A 179 -2.34 -18.42 -8.29
N ASP A 180 -1.62 -19.23 -9.05
CA ASP A 180 -0.68 -20.18 -8.47
C ASP A 180 0.64 -19.49 -8.07
N ALA A 181 1.55 -20.22 -7.44
CA ALA A 181 2.81 -19.65 -6.97
C ALA A 181 3.67 -19.04 -8.09
N ALA A 182 3.63 -19.59 -9.30
CA ALA A 182 4.37 -19.06 -10.44
C ALA A 182 3.76 -17.75 -10.96
N ASP A 183 2.43 -17.65 -11.00
CA ASP A 183 1.71 -16.44 -11.39
C ASP A 183 2.00 -15.29 -10.40
N ILE A 184 1.99 -15.59 -9.10
CA ILE A 184 2.29 -14.62 -8.03
C ILE A 184 3.72 -14.08 -8.18
N ALA A 185 4.72 -14.97 -8.35
CA ALA A 185 6.12 -14.60 -8.54
C ALA A 185 6.32 -13.79 -9.84
N LEU A 186 5.70 -14.21 -10.94
CA LEU A 186 5.75 -13.48 -12.22
C LEU A 186 5.13 -12.09 -12.09
N ARG A 187 4.05 -11.95 -11.30
CA ARG A 187 3.43 -10.65 -11.08
C ARG A 187 4.33 -9.75 -10.22
N ALA A 188 4.97 -10.31 -9.19
CA ALA A 188 5.94 -9.58 -8.39
C ALA A 188 7.09 -9.04 -9.26
N SER A 189 7.63 -9.83 -10.20
CA SER A 189 8.71 -9.39 -11.09
C SER A 189 8.34 -8.22 -12.00
N LYS A 190 7.05 -8.03 -12.29
CA LYS A 190 6.55 -6.92 -13.12
C LYS A 190 6.17 -5.69 -12.30
N GLN A 191 5.92 -5.85 -11.02
CA GLN A 191 5.37 -4.81 -10.16
C GLN A 191 6.34 -4.35 -9.07
N ALA A 192 7.46 -5.06 -8.88
CA ALA A 192 8.51 -4.65 -7.96
C ALA A 192 9.34 -3.53 -8.57
N PHE A 193 9.12 -2.32 -8.10
CA PHE A 193 9.93 -1.14 -8.41
C PHE A 193 10.11 -0.31 -7.14
N ASP A 194 11.06 0.57 -7.16
CA ASP A 194 11.44 1.39 -6.02
C ASP A 194 10.25 2.13 -5.40
N GLY A 195 10.04 1.91 -4.12
CA GLY A 195 8.93 2.49 -3.35
C GLY A 195 7.57 1.78 -3.52
N SER A 196 7.46 0.69 -4.30
CA SER A 196 6.19 -0.02 -4.46
C SER A 196 5.76 -0.73 -3.17
N ILE A 197 4.46 -0.83 -2.95
CA ILE A 197 3.81 -1.59 -1.90
C ILE A 197 3.07 -2.75 -2.57
N LEU A 198 3.52 -3.97 -2.35
CA LEU A 198 2.97 -5.17 -2.97
C LEU A 198 2.12 -5.94 -1.96
N MET A 199 0.85 -6.17 -2.29
CA MET A 199 -0.11 -6.84 -1.43
C MET A 199 -0.20 -8.34 -1.76
N ILE A 200 -0.19 -9.16 -0.70
CA ILE A 200 -0.51 -10.58 -0.75
C ILE A 200 -1.62 -10.91 0.25
N LEU A 201 -2.28 -12.04 0.03
CA LEU A 201 -3.20 -12.66 1.00
C LEU A 201 -2.59 -13.97 1.51
N PRO A 202 -2.91 -14.40 2.75
CA PRO A 202 -2.30 -15.59 3.37
C PRO A 202 -2.90 -16.89 2.82
N THR A 203 -2.54 -17.23 1.58
CA THR A 203 -2.92 -18.49 0.92
C THR A 203 -1.74 -19.45 0.83
N ALA A 204 -2.00 -20.73 0.68
CA ALA A 204 -0.95 -21.73 0.50
C ALA A 204 -0.10 -21.45 -0.76
N GLU A 205 -0.71 -20.90 -1.82
CA GLU A 205 0.03 -20.48 -3.02
C GLU A 205 0.94 -19.28 -2.75
N ALA A 206 0.47 -18.32 -1.93
CA ALA A 206 1.29 -17.19 -1.51
C ALA A 206 2.49 -17.64 -0.68
N ALA A 207 2.30 -18.53 0.29
CA ALA A 207 3.40 -19.10 1.09
C ALA A 207 4.45 -19.77 0.19
N ARG A 208 4.02 -20.56 -0.81
CA ARG A 208 4.93 -21.18 -1.78
C ARG A 208 5.62 -20.20 -2.72
N ALA A 209 4.96 -19.12 -3.07
CA ALA A 209 5.50 -18.07 -3.95
C ALA A 209 6.49 -17.14 -3.24
N LEU A 210 6.33 -16.97 -1.94
CA LEU A 210 6.99 -15.91 -1.16
C LEU A 210 8.53 -15.94 -1.28
N PRO A 211 9.24 -17.10 -1.27
CA PRO A 211 10.67 -17.13 -1.53
C PRO A 211 11.04 -16.48 -2.87
N ALA A 212 10.36 -16.87 -3.95
CA ALA A 212 10.62 -16.35 -5.29
C ALA A 212 10.25 -14.86 -5.42
N VAL A 213 9.22 -14.39 -4.70
CA VAL A 213 8.86 -12.97 -4.62
C VAL A 213 9.97 -12.17 -3.98
N ILE A 214 10.50 -12.63 -2.84
CA ILE A 214 11.59 -11.98 -2.11
C ILE A 214 12.87 -11.95 -2.96
N ASP A 215 13.23 -13.07 -3.57
CA ASP A 215 14.41 -13.19 -4.43
C ASP A 215 14.29 -12.24 -5.62
N THR A 216 13.14 -12.20 -6.28
CA THR A 216 12.89 -11.28 -7.40
C THR A 216 13.10 -9.81 -7.02
N ILE A 217 12.60 -9.38 -5.85
CA ILE A 217 12.82 -8.03 -5.34
C ILE A 217 14.33 -7.75 -5.15
N ARG A 218 15.05 -8.71 -4.56
CA ARG A 218 16.48 -8.59 -4.30
C ARG A 218 17.31 -8.60 -5.59
N GLU A 219 16.94 -9.40 -6.58
CA GLU A 219 17.57 -9.42 -7.91
C GLU A 219 17.41 -8.09 -8.66
N CYS A 220 16.33 -7.34 -8.40
CA CYS A 220 16.16 -5.96 -8.87
C CYS A 220 17.04 -4.94 -8.12
N GLY A 221 17.86 -5.37 -7.16
CA GLY A 221 18.71 -4.49 -6.33
C GLY A 221 17.91 -3.74 -5.26
N LEU A 222 16.71 -4.22 -4.93
CA LEU A 222 15.81 -3.62 -3.94
C LEU A 222 15.77 -4.46 -2.65
N SER A 223 15.56 -3.82 -1.51
CA SER A 223 15.34 -4.50 -0.24
C SER A 223 13.86 -4.70 0.03
N VAL A 224 13.51 -5.82 0.69
CA VAL A 224 12.17 -6.00 1.26
C VAL A 224 12.11 -5.28 2.60
N THR A 225 11.05 -4.52 2.83
CA THR A 225 10.86 -3.75 4.07
C THR A 225 9.38 -3.71 4.51
N THR A 226 9.11 -3.15 5.67
CA THR A 226 7.75 -2.88 6.13
C THR A 226 7.21 -1.59 5.48
N VAL A 227 5.90 -1.42 5.48
CA VAL A 227 5.24 -0.21 4.96
C VAL A 227 5.69 1.02 5.76
N GLY A 228 5.66 0.95 7.10
CA GLY A 228 6.06 2.07 7.93
C GLY A 228 7.52 2.49 7.77
N GLU A 229 8.43 1.55 7.46
CA GLU A 229 9.81 1.90 7.11
C GLU A 229 9.96 2.48 5.71
N LEU A 230 9.11 2.05 4.77
CA LEU A 230 9.11 2.57 3.41
C LEU A 230 8.59 4.01 3.35
N LEU A 231 7.76 4.42 4.31
CA LEU A 231 7.17 5.76 4.37
C LEU A 231 8.08 6.81 5.03
N LYS A 232 9.14 6.40 5.71
CA LYS A 232 10.13 7.29 6.37
C LYS A 232 11.13 7.82 5.37
#